data_af91d1d907ae4e60272081007308276d
#
_entry.id   af91d1d907ae4e60272081007308276d
#
_cell.length_a   1.000
_cell.length_b   1.000
_cell.length_c   1.000
_cell.angle_alpha   90.00
_cell.angle_beta   90.00
_cell.angle_gamma   90.00
#
_symmetry.space_group_name_H-M   'P 1'
#
loop_
_entity.id
_entity.type
_entity.pdbx_description
1 polymer ?
#
loop_
_entity_poly.entity_id
_entity_poly.type
_entity_poly.pdbx_seq_one_letter_code
_entity_poly.pdbx_strand_id
1 'polypeptide(L)'
;MNEPVINELGINNADTYINEFGGLVTDNGHASAEIVIKMTDVSKWYGDFQVLTDCTAHVHKGDVVVVCGPSGSGKSTLIKTVNGLEPFQKGDIMVNGISVGAAKTNLPKLRSSVGMVFQHFELFPHLTIIDNLTVAQIKVLGRKEDEAKKKGMAYLDRVGLSAQAPKYPAELSGGQQQRVAIARAL
;
A
#
# COMPACT_ATOMS: atom_id res chain seq x y z
N MET A 1 -13.85 -34.53 7.98
CA MET A 1 -12.56 -34.60 7.26
C MET A 1 -12.81 -33.88 5.95
N ASN A 2 -12.45 -32.61 5.88
CA ASN A 2 -12.54 -31.80 4.65
C ASN A 2 -11.15 -31.78 4.03
N GLU A 3 -10.99 -32.46 2.91
CA GLU A 3 -9.79 -32.30 2.08
C GLU A 3 -9.72 -30.89 1.51
N PRO A 4 -8.54 -30.27 1.42
CA PRO A 4 -8.42 -28.91 0.94
C PRO A 4 -8.68 -28.82 -0.57
N VAL A 5 -9.53 -27.88 -0.96
CA VAL A 5 -9.93 -27.52 -2.34
C VAL A 5 -8.76 -27.00 -3.21
N ILE A 6 -7.52 -27.15 -2.78
CA ILE A 6 -6.32 -26.58 -3.42
C ILE A 6 -5.90 -27.28 -4.71
N ASN A 7 -6.34 -28.53 -4.94
CA ASN A 7 -5.89 -29.33 -6.08
C ASN A 7 -6.49 -28.94 -7.45
N GLU A 8 -7.54 -28.13 -7.48
CA GLU A 8 -8.18 -27.73 -8.75
C GLU A 8 -7.56 -26.47 -9.40
N LEU A 9 -6.73 -25.72 -8.68
CA LEU A 9 -6.13 -24.46 -9.19
C LEU A 9 -4.70 -24.61 -9.71
N GLY A 10 -4.13 -25.83 -9.70
CA GLY A 10 -2.79 -26.09 -10.27
C GLY A 10 -1.63 -25.37 -9.55
N ILE A 11 -1.82 -24.94 -8.30
CA ILE A 11 -0.79 -24.25 -7.50
C ILE A 11 0.05 -25.29 -6.79
N ASN A 12 1.16 -25.68 -7.41
CA ASN A 12 2.16 -26.57 -6.85
C ASN A 12 3.28 -25.75 -6.14
N ASN A 13 2.99 -25.16 -4.97
CA ASN A 13 4.07 -24.65 -4.11
C ASN A 13 3.76 -24.97 -2.64
N ALA A 14 4.74 -25.57 -1.97
CA ALA A 14 4.64 -26.12 -0.61
C ALA A 14 4.43 -25.05 0.49
N ASP A 15 4.40 -23.77 0.13
CA ASP A 15 4.38 -22.64 1.05
C ASP A 15 3.14 -21.74 0.89
N THR A 16 2.08 -22.28 0.29
CA THR A 16 0.79 -21.56 0.18
C THR A 16 -0.12 -21.97 1.32
N TYR A 17 -0.54 -21.05 2.17
CA TYR A 17 -1.49 -21.33 3.26
C TYR A 17 -2.65 -20.34 3.22
N ILE A 18 -3.82 -20.81 3.65
CA ILE A 18 -5.01 -19.99 3.84
C ILE A 18 -5.00 -19.50 5.28
N ASN A 19 -4.96 -18.19 5.50
CA ASN A 19 -5.10 -17.63 6.84
C ASN A 19 -6.56 -17.75 7.33
N GLU A 20 -6.80 -17.52 8.60
CA GLU A 20 -8.12 -17.62 9.25
C GLU A 20 -9.19 -16.71 8.63
N PHE A 21 -8.80 -15.76 7.78
CA PHE A 21 -9.67 -14.85 7.05
C PHE A 21 -9.99 -15.31 5.61
N GLY A 22 -9.56 -16.52 5.21
CA GLY A 22 -9.77 -17.06 3.87
C GLY A 22 -8.91 -16.42 2.77
N GLY A 23 -7.87 -15.68 3.15
CA GLY A 23 -6.89 -15.10 2.20
C GLY A 23 -5.77 -16.09 1.88
N LEU A 24 -5.46 -16.24 0.59
CA LEU A 24 -4.34 -17.04 0.12
C LEU A 24 -3.03 -16.26 0.31
N VAL A 25 -2.09 -16.80 1.05
CA VAL A 25 -0.74 -16.24 1.23
C VAL A 25 0.25 -17.22 0.60
N THR A 26 1.01 -16.79 -0.40
CA THR A 26 2.08 -17.58 -1.01
C THR A 26 3.43 -17.12 -0.43
N ASP A 27 4.18 -18.03 0.17
CA ASP A 27 5.58 -17.82 0.48
C ASP A 27 6.42 -18.30 -0.73
N ASN A 28 7.03 -17.38 -1.44
CA ASN A 28 7.78 -17.67 -2.66
C ASN A 28 9.22 -18.21 -2.39
N GLY A 29 9.45 -18.83 -1.23
CA GLY A 29 10.70 -19.58 -0.98
C GLY A 29 11.99 -18.73 -0.94
N HIS A 30 11.87 -17.45 -0.59
CA HIS A 30 13.02 -16.54 -0.48
C HIS A 30 13.73 -16.66 0.89
N ALA A 31 14.34 -17.81 1.17
CA ALA A 31 15.06 -18.06 2.43
C ALA A 31 16.22 -17.08 2.75
N SER A 32 16.51 -16.11 1.85
CA SER A 32 17.57 -15.10 2.05
C SER A 32 17.18 -13.68 1.62
N ALA A 33 15.92 -13.41 1.24
CA ALA A 33 15.50 -12.10 0.78
C ALA A 33 15.21 -11.15 1.98
N GLU A 34 15.55 -9.87 1.80
CA GLU A 34 15.31 -8.80 2.77
C GLU A 34 13.80 -8.65 3.05
N ILE A 35 13.36 -8.83 4.31
CA ILE A 35 11.99 -8.59 4.73
C ILE A 35 11.77 -7.06 4.80
N VAL A 36 10.86 -6.55 3.99
CA VAL A 36 10.51 -5.13 3.95
C VAL A 36 9.27 -4.80 4.77
N ILE A 37 8.34 -5.75 4.95
CA ILE A 37 7.20 -5.63 5.87
C ILE A 37 7.13 -6.88 6.72
N LYS A 38 7.06 -6.71 8.04
CA LYS A 38 6.82 -7.78 8.99
C LYS A 38 5.66 -7.38 9.89
N MET A 39 4.64 -8.20 9.91
CA MET A 39 3.48 -8.09 10.82
C MET A 39 3.53 -9.26 11.79
N THR A 40 3.28 -9.00 13.07
CA THR A 40 3.27 -10.03 14.11
C THR A 40 2.07 -9.81 15.02
N ASP A 41 1.12 -10.75 15.01
CA ASP A 41 -0.07 -10.82 15.88
C ASP A 41 -0.87 -9.50 15.93
N VAL A 42 -1.03 -8.87 14.75
CA VAL A 42 -1.66 -7.56 14.63
C VAL A 42 -3.16 -7.67 14.79
N SER A 43 -3.71 -7.00 15.81
CA SER A 43 -5.14 -6.93 16.04
C SER A 43 -5.63 -5.49 16.13
N LYS A 44 -6.81 -5.25 15.57
CA LYS A 44 -7.42 -3.92 15.43
C LYS A 44 -8.89 -3.93 15.81
N TRP A 45 -9.31 -2.95 16.59
CA TRP A 45 -10.70 -2.70 16.95
C TRP A 45 -11.16 -1.28 16.53
N TYR A 46 -12.45 -1.16 16.21
CA TYR A 46 -13.19 0.09 16.17
C TYR A 46 -14.25 0.06 17.27
N GLY A 47 -14.00 0.75 18.40
CA GLY A 47 -14.76 0.54 19.61
C GLY A 47 -14.66 -0.92 20.08
N ASP A 48 -15.81 -1.57 20.25
CA ASP A 48 -15.87 -2.98 20.64
C ASP A 48 -15.83 -3.98 19.46
N PHE A 49 -15.85 -3.48 18.23
CA PHE A 49 -15.86 -4.32 17.04
C PHE A 49 -14.42 -4.63 16.58
N GLN A 50 -14.04 -5.90 16.67
CA GLN A 50 -12.74 -6.37 16.18
C GLN A 50 -12.78 -6.59 14.66
N VAL A 51 -11.84 -5.96 13.94
CA VAL A 51 -11.72 -6.02 12.47
C VAL A 51 -10.52 -6.86 12.04
N LEU A 52 -9.43 -6.83 12.80
CA LEU A 52 -8.25 -7.65 12.56
C LEU A 52 -7.96 -8.47 13.80
N THR A 53 -7.67 -9.76 13.62
CA THR A 53 -7.38 -10.69 14.71
C THR A 53 -6.05 -11.40 14.42
N ASP A 54 -5.05 -11.13 15.24
CA ASP A 54 -3.73 -11.79 15.28
C ASP A 54 -3.10 -12.01 13.89
N CYS A 55 -3.20 -10.97 13.03
CA CYS A 55 -2.69 -11.03 11.67
C CYS A 55 -1.15 -11.07 11.67
N THR A 56 -0.58 -12.14 11.13
CA THR A 56 0.86 -12.31 10.98
C THR A 56 1.20 -12.53 9.50
N ALA A 57 2.17 -11.76 8.98
CA ALA A 57 2.62 -11.87 7.59
C ALA A 57 4.03 -11.29 7.42
N HIS A 58 4.77 -11.82 6.45
CA HIS A 58 6.05 -11.28 6.01
C HIS A 58 5.98 -10.95 4.52
N VAL A 59 6.55 -9.82 4.12
CA VAL A 59 6.70 -9.43 2.72
C VAL A 59 8.18 -9.16 2.46
N HIS A 60 8.74 -9.83 1.47
CA HIS A 60 10.12 -9.65 1.07
C HIS A 60 10.24 -8.61 -0.04
N LYS A 61 11.42 -8.10 -0.20
CA LYS A 61 11.71 -7.14 -1.27
C LYS A 61 11.50 -7.77 -2.65
N GLY A 62 10.64 -7.11 -3.44
CA GLY A 62 10.25 -7.58 -4.77
C GLY A 62 9.00 -8.44 -4.81
N ASP A 63 8.43 -8.81 -3.66
CA ASP A 63 7.19 -9.58 -3.62
C ASP A 63 5.99 -8.78 -4.15
N VAL A 64 5.07 -9.52 -4.76
CA VAL A 64 3.72 -9.05 -5.07
C VAL A 64 2.75 -9.84 -4.22
N VAL A 65 2.15 -9.19 -3.23
CA VAL A 65 1.20 -9.80 -2.29
C VAL A 65 -0.23 -9.38 -2.62
N VAL A 66 -1.14 -10.34 -2.72
CA VAL A 66 -2.56 -10.10 -2.96
C VAL A 66 -3.35 -10.43 -1.71
N VAL A 67 -4.10 -9.46 -1.18
CA VAL A 67 -5.00 -9.63 -0.05
C VAL A 67 -6.42 -9.85 -0.57
N CYS A 68 -6.93 -11.08 -0.47
CA CYS A 68 -8.25 -11.49 -0.93
C CYS A 68 -9.23 -11.68 0.23
N GLY A 69 -10.52 -11.61 -0.05
CA GLY A 69 -11.58 -11.86 0.92
C GLY A 69 -12.86 -11.07 0.60
N PRO A 70 -13.99 -11.37 1.25
CA PRO A 70 -15.27 -10.71 1.03
C PRO A 70 -15.23 -9.22 1.37
N SER A 71 -16.26 -8.47 0.91
CA SER A 71 -16.40 -7.06 1.30
C SER A 71 -16.58 -6.96 2.82
N GLY A 72 -15.92 -5.97 3.44
CA GLY A 72 -15.97 -5.77 4.90
C GLY A 72 -15.02 -6.65 5.73
N SER A 73 -14.24 -7.57 5.12
CA SER A 73 -13.32 -8.45 5.86
C SER A 73 -12.03 -7.79 6.38
N GLY A 74 -11.93 -6.48 6.38
CA GLY A 74 -10.77 -5.77 6.96
C GLY A 74 -9.57 -5.54 6.03
N LYS A 75 -9.61 -5.96 4.73
CA LYS A 75 -8.48 -5.83 3.79
C LYS A 75 -7.91 -4.41 3.71
N SER A 76 -8.78 -3.42 3.50
CA SER A 76 -8.36 -2.02 3.43
C SER A 76 -7.82 -1.50 4.77
N THR A 77 -8.37 -1.99 5.89
CA THR A 77 -7.88 -1.67 7.23
C THR A 77 -6.48 -2.24 7.41
N LEU A 78 -6.25 -3.52 7.05
CA LEU A 78 -4.94 -4.15 7.13
C LEU A 78 -3.87 -3.37 6.35
N ILE A 79 -4.16 -3.01 5.09
CA ILE A 79 -3.22 -2.22 4.26
C ILE A 79 -2.94 -0.85 4.89
N LYS A 80 -3.96 -0.20 5.47
CA LYS A 80 -3.81 1.11 6.12
C LYS A 80 -3.04 1.04 7.44
N THR A 81 -3.01 -0.10 8.13
CA THR A 81 -2.16 -0.24 9.32
C THR A 81 -0.67 -0.27 8.96
N VAL A 82 -0.29 -0.81 7.81
CA VAL A 82 1.12 -0.90 7.36
C VAL A 82 1.78 0.48 7.23
N ASN A 83 1.05 1.51 6.78
CA ASN A 83 1.58 2.86 6.66
C ASN A 83 1.17 3.79 7.83
N GLY A 84 0.57 3.21 8.88
CA GLY A 84 0.13 3.95 10.07
C GLY A 84 -1.02 4.93 9.82
N LEU A 85 -1.79 4.79 8.71
CA LEU A 85 -3.02 5.55 8.50
C LEU A 85 -4.13 5.10 9.45
N GLU A 86 -4.15 3.81 9.79
CA GLU A 86 -5.02 3.23 10.80
C GLU A 86 -4.18 2.71 11.96
N PRO A 87 -4.42 3.16 13.20
CA PRO A 87 -3.74 2.60 14.37
C PRO A 87 -4.26 1.19 14.65
N PHE A 88 -3.40 0.33 15.16
CA PHE A 88 -3.74 -0.99 15.68
C PHE A 88 -3.51 -1.02 17.21
N GLN A 89 -4.15 -1.94 17.93
CA GLN A 89 -4.11 -1.97 19.38
C GLN A 89 -3.23 -3.09 19.94
N LYS A 90 -2.97 -4.15 19.16
CA LYS A 90 -2.08 -5.25 19.56
C LYS A 90 -1.15 -5.65 18.42
N GLY A 91 -0.05 -6.32 18.76
CA GLY A 91 0.95 -6.77 17.82
C GLY A 91 1.97 -5.72 17.45
N ASP A 92 2.75 -5.97 16.42
CA ASP A 92 3.73 -5.03 15.87
C ASP A 92 3.78 -5.11 14.35
N ILE A 93 4.08 -3.98 13.74
CA ILE A 93 4.31 -3.86 12.30
C ILE A 93 5.63 -3.15 12.08
N MET A 94 6.55 -3.84 11.43
CA MET A 94 7.83 -3.29 10.99
C MET A 94 7.78 -3.03 9.50
N VAL A 95 8.17 -1.84 9.07
CA VAL A 95 8.30 -1.46 7.65
C VAL A 95 9.70 -0.90 7.43
N ASN A 96 10.49 -1.54 6.58
CA ASN A 96 11.89 -1.19 6.35
C ASN A 96 12.70 -0.99 7.66
N GLY A 97 12.48 -1.86 8.65
CA GLY A 97 13.13 -1.79 9.96
C GLY A 97 12.58 -0.73 10.92
N ILE A 98 11.50 -0.03 10.56
CA ILE A 98 10.86 0.99 11.39
C ILE A 98 9.55 0.42 11.96
N SER A 99 9.39 0.36 13.30
CA SER A 99 8.12 -0.03 13.93
C SER A 99 7.07 1.06 13.72
N VAL A 100 5.93 0.67 13.14
CA VAL A 100 4.81 1.58 12.86
C VAL A 100 4.10 2.01 14.15
N GLY A 101 3.98 1.10 15.12
CA GLY A 101 3.24 1.31 16.38
C GLY A 101 4.05 1.98 17.49
N ALA A 102 5.36 2.18 17.34
CA ALA A 102 6.17 2.76 18.41
C ALA A 102 5.83 4.24 18.65
N ALA A 103 5.72 4.62 19.92
CA ALA A 103 5.31 5.98 20.35
C ALA A 103 6.19 7.12 19.80
N LYS A 104 7.45 6.82 19.44
CA LYS A 104 8.42 7.81 18.90
C LYS A 104 8.59 7.72 17.38
N THR A 105 7.77 6.91 16.69
CA THR A 105 7.90 6.75 15.24
C THR A 105 7.54 8.03 14.50
N ASN A 106 8.46 8.46 13.65
CA ASN A 106 8.21 9.57 12.73
C ASN A 106 7.35 9.07 11.54
N LEU A 107 6.03 9.07 11.72
CA LEU A 107 5.07 8.63 10.70
C LEU A 107 5.21 9.38 9.36
N PRO A 108 5.43 10.72 9.30
CA PRO A 108 5.72 11.39 8.05
C PRO A 108 6.91 10.79 7.29
N LYS A 109 8.00 10.48 8.00
CA LYS A 109 9.19 9.83 7.40
C LYS A 109 8.88 8.40 6.93
N LEU A 110 8.15 7.62 7.71
CA LEU A 110 7.72 6.28 7.31
C LEU A 110 6.85 6.34 6.05
N ARG A 111 5.84 7.20 6.04
CA ARG A 111 4.93 7.37 4.89
C ARG A 111 5.61 7.88 3.64
N SER A 112 6.73 8.59 3.74
CA SER A 112 7.52 9.02 2.58
C SER A 112 8.23 7.84 1.88
N SER A 113 8.33 6.68 2.54
CA SER A 113 8.90 5.44 1.98
C SER A 113 7.85 4.41 1.55
N VAL A 114 6.56 4.69 1.77
CA VAL A 114 5.46 3.77 1.46
C VAL A 114 4.45 4.47 0.57
N GLY A 115 4.51 4.22 -0.73
CA GLY A 115 3.50 4.72 -1.68
C GLY A 115 2.16 4.03 -1.45
N MET A 116 1.06 4.78 -1.56
CA MET A 116 -0.29 4.24 -1.46
C MET A 116 -1.20 4.80 -2.55
N VAL A 117 -1.95 3.90 -3.19
CA VAL A 117 -3.01 4.25 -4.13
C VAL A 117 -4.35 3.88 -3.49
N PHE A 118 -5.22 4.86 -3.32
CA PHE A 118 -6.55 4.68 -2.72
C PHE A 118 -7.57 4.23 -3.76
N GLN A 119 -8.65 3.60 -3.30
CA GLN A 119 -9.74 3.11 -4.15
C GLN A 119 -10.41 4.25 -4.96
N HIS A 120 -10.55 5.43 -4.36
CA HIS A 120 -11.10 6.64 -5.00
C HIS A 120 -10.01 7.62 -5.47
N PHE A 121 -8.78 7.11 -5.67
CA PHE A 121 -7.60 7.83 -6.17
C PHE A 121 -7.12 8.96 -5.27
N GLU A 122 -8.00 9.65 -4.54
CA GLU A 122 -7.72 10.74 -3.58
C GLU A 122 -6.76 11.80 -4.16
N LEU A 123 -7.01 12.21 -5.41
CA LEU A 123 -6.32 13.33 -6.00
C LEU A 123 -6.83 14.64 -5.39
N PHE A 124 -5.94 15.61 -5.20
CA PHE A 124 -6.31 16.93 -4.71
C PHE A 124 -7.07 17.68 -5.82
N PRO A 125 -8.39 17.94 -5.68
CA PRO A 125 -9.21 18.46 -6.76
C PRO A 125 -8.88 19.91 -7.14
N HIS A 126 -8.28 20.66 -6.21
CA HIS A 126 -7.87 22.06 -6.37
C HIS A 126 -6.45 22.24 -6.93
N LEU A 127 -5.73 21.15 -7.15
CA LEU A 127 -4.38 21.15 -7.73
C LEU A 127 -4.42 20.59 -9.15
N THR A 128 -3.56 21.09 -10.01
CA THR A 128 -3.34 20.50 -11.34
C THR A 128 -2.77 19.07 -11.20
N ILE A 129 -2.77 18.32 -12.28
CA ILE A 129 -2.20 16.97 -12.30
C ILE A 129 -0.72 17.00 -11.95
N ILE A 130 0.05 17.92 -12.53
CA ILE A 130 1.47 18.03 -12.18
C ILE A 130 1.68 18.46 -10.72
N ASP A 131 0.83 19.35 -10.20
CA ASP A 131 0.94 19.79 -8.81
C ASP A 131 0.57 18.65 -7.83
N ASN A 132 -0.37 17.76 -8.19
CA ASN A 132 -0.66 16.54 -7.43
C ASN A 132 0.58 15.62 -7.27
N LEU A 133 1.45 15.55 -8.29
CA LEU A 133 2.67 14.76 -8.23
C LEU A 133 3.82 15.47 -7.50
N THR A 134 3.80 16.80 -7.45
CA THR A 134 4.95 17.57 -6.97
C THR A 134 4.80 18.09 -5.54
N VAL A 135 3.56 18.30 -5.06
CA VAL A 135 3.30 18.89 -3.75
C VAL A 135 4.01 18.15 -2.60
N ALA A 136 3.94 16.82 -2.57
CA ALA A 136 4.62 16.03 -1.54
C ALA A 136 6.15 16.09 -1.69
N GLN A 137 6.66 16.07 -2.91
CA GLN A 137 8.09 16.17 -3.19
C GLN A 137 8.67 17.50 -2.70
N ILE A 138 7.92 18.59 -2.85
CA ILE A 138 8.34 19.93 -2.41
C ILE A 138 8.15 20.08 -0.90
N LYS A 139 6.94 19.79 -0.39
CA LYS A 139 6.56 20.09 1.01
C LYS A 139 7.12 19.10 2.03
N VAL A 140 7.27 17.82 1.66
CA VAL A 140 7.72 16.75 2.57
C VAL A 140 9.19 16.40 2.33
N LEU A 141 9.60 16.27 1.07
CA LEU A 141 10.99 15.88 0.74
C LEU A 141 11.93 17.08 0.55
N GLY A 142 11.40 18.31 0.56
CA GLY A 142 12.21 19.54 0.41
C GLY A 142 12.87 19.71 -0.97
N ARG A 143 12.36 19.02 -2.01
CA ARG A 143 12.90 19.18 -3.37
C ARG A 143 12.63 20.58 -3.91
N LYS A 144 13.56 21.08 -4.74
CA LYS A 144 13.33 22.29 -5.50
C LYS A 144 12.19 22.09 -6.51
N GLU A 145 11.43 23.14 -6.76
CA GLU A 145 10.23 23.08 -7.61
C GLU A 145 10.52 22.55 -9.01
N ASP A 146 11.59 23.04 -9.66
CA ASP A 146 11.98 22.61 -11.00
C ASP A 146 12.36 21.13 -11.05
N GLU A 147 13.07 20.64 -10.02
CA GLU A 147 13.43 19.23 -9.90
C GLU A 147 12.19 18.35 -9.69
N ALA A 148 11.28 18.79 -8.81
CA ALA A 148 10.02 18.09 -8.57
C ALA A 148 9.16 18.03 -9.83
N LYS A 149 9.03 19.14 -10.58
CA LYS A 149 8.32 19.19 -11.84
C LYS A 149 8.94 18.27 -12.90
N LYS A 150 10.27 18.30 -13.05
CA LYS A 150 10.97 17.42 -13.99
C LYS A 150 10.69 15.94 -13.67
N LYS A 151 10.76 15.55 -12.39
CA LYS A 151 10.46 14.19 -11.95
C LYS A 151 8.98 13.84 -12.13
N GLY A 152 8.06 14.73 -11.77
CA GLY A 152 6.63 14.57 -11.98
C GLY A 152 6.27 14.37 -13.45
N MET A 153 6.85 15.17 -14.36
CA MET A 153 6.65 15.00 -15.80
C MET A 153 7.17 13.66 -16.31
N ALA A 154 8.33 13.18 -15.82
CA ALA A 154 8.85 11.88 -16.19
C ALA A 154 7.91 10.74 -15.74
N TYR A 155 7.28 10.83 -14.58
CA TYR A 155 6.27 9.86 -14.15
C TYR A 155 4.98 9.94 -14.96
N LEU A 156 4.52 11.15 -15.32
CA LEU A 156 3.36 11.30 -16.22
C LEU A 156 3.63 10.71 -17.60
N ASP A 157 4.85 10.86 -18.11
CA ASP A 157 5.26 10.23 -19.36
C ASP A 157 5.18 8.72 -19.32
N ARG A 158 5.70 8.10 -18.25
CA ARG A 158 5.65 6.63 -18.04
C ARG A 158 4.22 6.06 -18.03
N VAL A 159 3.23 6.85 -17.62
CA VAL A 159 1.82 6.44 -17.62
C VAL A 159 1.03 6.97 -18.82
N GLY A 160 1.69 7.64 -19.79
CA GLY A 160 1.11 8.16 -21.03
C GLY A 160 0.18 9.36 -20.82
N LEU A 161 0.48 10.22 -19.83
CA LEU A 161 -0.38 11.34 -19.45
C LEU A 161 0.34 12.70 -19.41
N SER A 162 1.48 12.86 -20.10
CA SER A 162 2.24 14.12 -20.12
C SER A 162 1.39 15.31 -20.58
N ALA A 163 0.52 15.13 -21.58
CA ALA A 163 -0.36 16.18 -22.09
C ALA A 163 -1.45 16.61 -21.09
N GLN A 164 -1.69 15.82 -20.03
CA GLN A 164 -2.69 16.11 -19.01
C GLN A 164 -2.12 16.91 -17.83
N ALA A 165 -0.82 17.17 -17.80
CA ALA A 165 -0.13 17.84 -16.70
C ALA A 165 -0.80 19.15 -16.21
N PRO A 166 -1.26 20.07 -17.09
CA PRO A 166 -1.89 21.33 -16.68
C PRO A 166 -3.37 21.21 -16.29
N LYS A 167 -3.99 20.05 -16.50
CA LYS A 167 -5.42 19.82 -16.18
C LYS A 167 -5.67 19.57 -14.72
N TYR A 168 -6.93 19.66 -14.32
CA TYR A 168 -7.42 19.29 -12.99
C TYR A 168 -8.01 17.86 -12.99
N PRO A 169 -8.08 17.19 -11.82
CA PRO A 169 -8.62 15.82 -11.72
C PRO A 169 -10.01 15.64 -12.34
N ALA A 170 -10.91 16.62 -12.19
CA ALA A 170 -12.27 16.56 -12.73
C ALA A 170 -12.33 16.52 -14.27
N GLU A 171 -11.26 16.92 -14.97
CA GLU A 171 -11.16 16.89 -16.44
C GLU A 171 -10.65 15.55 -16.97
N LEU A 172 -10.31 14.60 -16.08
CA LEU A 172 -9.76 13.30 -16.42
C LEU A 172 -10.81 12.18 -16.25
N SER A 173 -10.76 11.18 -17.13
CA SER A 173 -11.51 9.94 -16.93
C SER A 173 -11.01 9.18 -15.70
N GLY A 174 -11.84 8.29 -15.10
CA GLY A 174 -11.46 7.50 -13.94
C GLY A 174 -10.16 6.70 -14.14
N GLY A 175 -9.99 6.09 -15.32
CA GLY A 175 -8.75 5.37 -15.63
C GLY A 175 -7.52 6.28 -15.77
N GLN A 176 -7.69 7.53 -16.20
CA GLN A 176 -6.62 8.52 -16.19
C GLN A 176 -6.29 8.95 -14.75
N GLN A 177 -7.30 9.24 -13.93
CA GLN A 177 -7.11 9.58 -12.51
C GLN A 177 -6.38 8.45 -11.76
N GLN A 178 -6.71 7.20 -12.02
CA GLN A 178 -6.03 6.04 -11.45
C GLN A 178 -4.54 6.03 -11.81
N ARG A 179 -4.20 6.21 -13.08
CA ARG A 179 -2.80 6.28 -13.52
C ARG A 179 -2.04 7.46 -12.92
N VAL A 180 -2.70 8.62 -12.76
CA VAL A 180 -2.11 9.76 -12.04
C VAL A 180 -1.85 9.40 -10.57
N ALA A 181 -2.80 8.72 -9.88
CA ALA A 181 -2.61 8.30 -8.49
C ALA A 181 -1.46 7.30 -8.34
N ILE A 182 -1.28 6.39 -9.31
CA ILE A 182 -0.11 5.49 -9.36
C ILE A 182 1.18 6.30 -9.55
N ALA A 183 1.21 7.22 -10.52
CA ALA A 183 2.38 8.07 -10.76
C ALA A 183 2.75 8.95 -9.54
N ARG A 184 1.74 9.39 -8.75
CA ARG A 184 1.94 10.15 -7.51
C ARG A 184 2.54 9.30 -6.40
N ALA A 185 2.25 8.00 -6.36
CA ALA A 185 2.72 7.07 -5.33
C ALA A 185 4.16 6.59 -5.56
N LEU A 186 4.73 6.80 -6.76
CA LEU A 186 6.11 6.47 -7.14
C LEU A 186 7.09 7.61 -6.78
#